data_1e240c5e0876652d21540fc1039b6655
#
_entry.id   1e240c5e0876652d21540fc1039b6655
#
_cell.length_a   1.000
_cell.length_b   1.000
_cell.length_c   1.000
_cell.angle_alpha   90.00
_cell.angle_beta   90.00
_cell.angle_gamma   90.00
#
_symmetry.space_group_name_H-M   'P 1'
#
loop_
_entity.id
_entity.type
_entity.pdbx_description
1 polymer ?
#
loop_
_entity_poly.entity_id
_entity_poly.type
_entity_poly.pdbx_seq_one_letter_code
_entity_poly.pdbx_strand_id
1 'polypeptide(L)'
;MYKYVTKEFVVNVIKTQTKMIAQIHKELLKIFSSSAGNDDFITAATFHSELHEATSKTNAKHDLHDVYEQYRKINYEWDMCAKSYARELAEELESINRIIACYNNLQQKEKLVLDMLYIQHNFKEGKIILDKEHNIPERTALRIRKTAIDNILKMYYSPSSNLELYKTGRNKNNKYR
;
A
#
# COMPACT_ATOMS: atom_id res chain seq x y z
N MET A 1 10.85 -11.54 4.84
CA MET A 1 11.37 -11.50 3.46
C MET A 1 10.60 -10.39 2.75
N TYR A 2 11.26 -9.38 2.16
CA TYR A 2 10.53 -8.26 1.54
C TYR A 2 9.88 -8.69 0.23
N LYS A 3 8.70 -8.12 -0.07
CA LYS A 3 7.95 -8.36 -1.30
C LYS A 3 8.83 -8.02 -2.51
N TYR A 4 8.75 -8.80 -3.57
CA TYR A 4 9.46 -8.49 -4.81
C TYR A 4 8.97 -7.16 -5.40
N VAL A 5 9.90 -6.27 -5.73
CA VAL A 5 9.62 -4.91 -6.18
C VAL A 5 10.29 -4.67 -7.54
N THR A 6 9.51 -4.21 -8.51
CA THR A 6 10.00 -3.84 -9.85
C THR A 6 10.45 -2.38 -9.91
N LYS A 7 11.27 -2.03 -10.91
CA LYS A 7 11.65 -0.64 -11.19
C LYS A 7 10.45 0.27 -11.42
N GLU A 8 9.42 -0.26 -12.07
CA GLU A 8 8.16 0.46 -12.35
C GLU A 8 7.41 0.78 -11.05
N PHE A 9 7.35 -0.18 -10.12
CA PHE A 9 6.75 0.04 -8.82
C PHE A 9 7.50 1.12 -8.04
N VAL A 10 8.84 1.11 -8.02
CA VAL A 10 9.64 2.18 -7.40
C VAL A 10 9.30 3.55 -7.98
N VAL A 11 9.22 3.67 -9.30
CA VAL A 11 8.86 4.93 -9.97
C VAL A 11 7.44 5.36 -9.62
N ASN A 12 6.49 4.41 -9.56
CA ASN A 12 5.11 4.70 -9.16
C ASN A 12 5.02 5.20 -7.72
N VAL A 13 5.72 4.55 -6.80
CA VAL A 13 5.80 4.99 -5.39
C VAL A 13 6.34 6.42 -5.30
N ILE A 14 7.46 6.74 -5.99
CA ILE A 14 8.02 8.10 -5.98
C ILE A 14 7.00 9.15 -6.45
N LYS A 15 6.22 8.84 -7.50
CA LYS A 15 5.21 9.75 -8.06
C LYS A 15 3.98 9.93 -7.18
N THR A 16 3.51 8.86 -6.56
CA THR A 16 2.15 8.80 -6.01
C THR A 16 2.09 8.32 -4.56
N GLN A 17 3.21 8.34 -3.84
CA GLN A 17 3.34 7.83 -2.48
C GLN A 17 2.19 8.25 -1.54
N THR A 18 1.86 9.54 -1.52
CA THR A 18 0.80 10.07 -0.63
C THR A 18 -0.56 9.48 -0.96
N LYS A 19 -0.88 9.34 -2.26
CA LYS A 19 -2.14 8.75 -2.72
C LYS A 19 -2.20 7.25 -2.40
N MET A 20 -1.10 6.51 -2.61
CA MET A 20 -1.02 5.08 -2.32
C MET A 20 -1.20 4.81 -0.83
N ILE A 21 -0.49 5.54 0.03
CA ILE A 21 -0.61 5.41 1.49
C ILE A 21 -2.04 5.74 1.95
N ALA A 22 -2.64 6.83 1.44
CA ALA A 22 -4.00 7.20 1.78
C ALA A 22 -5.03 6.15 1.33
N GLN A 23 -4.83 5.55 0.15
CA GLN A 23 -5.68 4.47 -0.34
C GLN A 23 -5.60 3.23 0.56
N ILE A 24 -4.39 2.80 0.90
CA ILE A 24 -4.17 1.65 1.80
C ILE A 24 -4.82 1.89 3.16
N HIS A 25 -4.62 3.07 3.75
CA HIS A 25 -5.27 3.41 5.03
C HIS A 25 -6.79 3.37 4.92
N LYS A 26 -7.36 3.88 3.83
CA LYS A 26 -8.80 3.85 3.60
C LYS A 26 -9.33 2.41 3.49
N GLU A 27 -8.62 1.52 2.79
CA GLU A 27 -9.02 0.12 2.67
C GLU A 27 -8.89 -0.63 4.01
N LEU A 28 -7.82 -0.38 4.78
CA LEU A 28 -7.67 -0.93 6.13
C LEU A 28 -8.82 -0.47 7.05
N LEU A 29 -9.18 0.81 7.03
CA LEU A 29 -10.30 1.32 7.81
C LEU A 29 -11.62 0.66 7.44
N LYS A 30 -11.88 0.39 6.15
CA LYS A 30 -13.06 -0.34 5.71
C LYS A 30 -13.10 -1.76 6.29
N ILE A 31 -11.96 -2.49 6.23
CA ILE A 31 -11.87 -3.83 6.80
C ILE A 31 -12.19 -3.83 8.29
N PHE A 32 -11.60 -2.89 9.05
CA PHE A 32 -11.84 -2.78 10.49
C PHE A 32 -13.26 -2.31 10.85
N SER A 33 -13.88 -1.45 10.03
CA SER A 33 -15.24 -0.98 10.27
C SER A 33 -16.33 -1.97 9.86
N SER A 34 -16.01 -2.88 8.93
CA SER A 34 -16.93 -3.92 8.45
C SER A 34 -16.78 -5.24 9.20
N SER A 35 -16.01 -5.29 10.30
CA SER A 35 -16.03 -6.45 11.18
C SER A 35 -17.45 -6.64 11.71
N ALA A 36 -18.07 -7.76 11.32
CA ALA A 36 -19.47 -8.07 11.52
C ALA A 36 -19.93 -7.76 12.96
N GLY A 37 -20.72 -6.73 13.10
CA GLY A 37 -21.39 -6.43 14.35
C GLY A 37 -22.55 -7.42 14.56
N ASN A 38 -23.05 -7.50 15.79
CA ASN A 38 -24.25 -8.29 16.13
C ASN A 38 -25.48 -7.96 15.27
N ASP A 39 -25.48 -6.80 14.57
CA ASP A 39 -26.56 -6.36 13.70
C ASP A 39 -26.75 -7.28 12.48
N ASP A 40 -25.69 -7.87 11.93
CA ASP A 40 -25.78 -8.80 10.80
C ASP A 40 -26.43 -10.14 11.20
N PHE A 41 -26.20 -10.59 12.46
CA PHE A 41 -26.87 -11.78 12.99
C PHE A 41 -28.38 -11.53 13.19
N ILE A 42 -28.74 -10.36 13.74
CA ILE A 42 -30.14 -9.97 13.94
C ILE A 42 -30.85 -9.84 12.59
N THR A 43 -30.19 -9.24 11.60
CA THR A 43 -30.73 -9.10 10.23
C THR A 43 -30.91 -10.46 9.56
N ALA A 44 -29.95 -11.37 9.67
CA ALA A 44 -30.06 -12.73 9.13
C ALA A 44 -31.17 -13.54 9.83
N ALA A 45 -31.31 -13.41 11.15
CA ALA A 45 -32.35 -14.08 11.92
C ALA A 45 -33.77 -13.53 11.62
N THR A 46 -33.91 -12.21 11.44
CA THR A 46 -35.17 -11.59 11.06
C THR A 46 -35.58 -11.94 9.63
N PHE A 47 -34.65 -11.97 8.68
CA PHE A 47 -34.93 -12.40 7.30
C PHE A 47 -35.45 -13.86 7.26
N HIS A 48 -34.91 -14.74 8.08
CA HIS A 48 -35.40 -16.13 8.20
C HIS A 48 -36.79 -16.23 8.83
N SER A 49 -37.15 -15.35 9.76
CA SER A 49 -38.47 -15.36 10.37
C SER A 49 -39.57 -14.88 9.38
N GLU A 50 -39.30 -13.89 8.56
CA GLU A 50 -40.23 -13.45 7.54
C GLU A 50 -40.44 -14.47 6.39
N LEU A 51 -39.38 -15.21 6.01
CA LEU A 51 -39.52 -16.32 5.06
C LEU A 51 -40.33 -17.49 5.61
N HIS A 52 -40.29 -17.72 6.91
CA HIS A 52 -41.05 -18.79 7.55
C HIS A 52 -42.57 -18.53 7.60
N GLU A 53 -42.99 -17.26 7.72
CA GLU A 53 -44.41 -16.88 7.64
C GLU A 53 -44.97 -17.02 6.21
N ALA A 54 -44.11 -16.80 5.18
CA ALA A 54 -44.52 -16.91 3.79
C ALA A 54 -44.58 -18.33 3.22
N THR A 55 -43.92 -19.32 3.86
CA THR A 55 -43.76 -20.68 3.31
C THR A 55 -44.30 -21.81 4.24
N SER A 56 -45.41 -21.58 4.95
CA SER A 56 -45.95 -22.52 5.93
C SER A 56 -46.46 -23.89 5.39
N LYS A 57 -45.98 -24.34 4.22
CA LYS A 57 -46.36 -25.60 3.60
C LYS A 57 -45.26 -26.62 3.30
N THR A 58 -44.01 -26.34 3.61
CA THR A 58 -42.94 -27.32 3.44
C THR A 58 -42.22 -27.59 4.74
N ASN A 59 -42.24 -28.86 5.16
CA ASN A 59 -41.66 -29.41 6.40
C ASN A 59 -40.13 -29.38 6.47
N ALA A 60 -39.50 -28.27 6.17
CA ALA A 60 -38.07 -28.05 6.43
C ALA A 60 -37.99 -27.23 7.73
N LYS A 61 -38.00 -27.92 8.88
CA LYS A 61 -37.52 -27.34 10.14
C LYS A 61 -36.01 -27.06 9.99
N HIS A 62 -35.68 -25.94 9.41
CA HIS A 62 -34.33 -25.38 9.65
C HIS A 62 -34.30 -24.97 11.11
N ASP A 63 -33.62 -25.74 11.92
CA ASP A 63 -33.44 -25.47 13.33
C ASP A 63 -32.64 -24.15 13.43
N LEU A 64 -32.95 -23.30 14.40
CA LEU A 64 -32.19 -22.08 14.72
C LEU A 64 -30.69 -22.36 14.86
N HIS A 65 -30.36 -23.59 15.25
CA HIS A 65 -29.00 -24.11 15.31
C HIS A 65 -28.34 -24.17 13.94
N ASP A 66 -29.01 -24.62 12.90
CA ASP A 66 -28.46 -24.71 11.55
C ASP A 66 -28.17 -23.31 10.96
N VAL A 67 -29.06 -22.34 11.24
CA VAL A 67 -28.89 -20.94 10.85
C VAL A 67 -27.68 -20.30 11.56
N TYR A 68 -27.54 -20.60 12.86
CA TYR A 68 -26.39 -20.12 13.65
C TYR A 68 -25.07 -20.71 13.17
N GLU A 69 -25.02 -21.99 12.85
CA GLU A 69 -23.81 -22.66 12.34
C GLU A 69 -23.44 -22.15 10.96
N GLN A 70 -24.40 -21.89 10.07
CA GLN A 70 -24.14 -21.27 8.76
C GLN A 70 -23.59 -19.85 8.92
N TYR A 71 -24.21 -19.02 9.78
CA TYR A 71 -23.72 -17.67 10.07
C TYR A 71 -22.31 -17.69 10.64
N ARG A 72 -22.03 -18.59 11.60
CA ARG A 72 -20.70 -18.76 12.18
C ARG A 72 -19.64 -19.14 11.14
N LYS A 73 -20.01 -20.02 10.20
CA LYS A 73 -19.12 -20.42 9.10
C LYS A 73 -18.85 -19.25 8.15
N ILE A 74 -19.87 -18.51 7.76
CA ILE A 74 -19.73 -17.34 6.88
C ILE A 74 -18.87 -16.27 7.54
N ASN A 75 -19.09 -15.96 8.82
CA ASN A 75 -18.27 -15.01 9.56
C ASN A 75 -16.81 -15.45 9.69
N TYR A 76 -16.58 -16.73 9.95
CA TYR A 76 -15.22 -17.26 10.01
C TYR A 76 -14.50 -17.14 8.67
N GLU A 77 -15.14 -17.49 7.56
CA GLU A 77 -14.59 -17.35 6.22
C GLU A 77 -14.31 -15.88 5.88
N TRP A 78 -15.23 -14.98 6.23
CA TRP A 78 -15.07 -13.55 6.05
C TRP A 78 -13.90 -13.00 6.86
N ASP A 79 -13.79 -13.36 8.14
CA ASP A 79 -12.68 -12.98 9.02
C ASP A 79 -11.32 -13.45 8.48
N MET A 80 -11.26 -14.66 7.95
CA MET A 80 -10.03 -15.20 7.35
C MET A 80 -9.64 -14.41 6.10
N CYS A 81 -10.60 -14.10 5.23
CA CYS A 81 -10.35 -13.29 4.03
C CYS A 81 -9.95 -11.86 4.40
N ALA A 82 -10.63 -11.23 5.35
CA ALA A 82 -10.34 -9.89 5.82
C ALA A 82 -8.94 -9.77 6.44
N LYS A 83 -8.55 -10.74 7.26
CA LYS A 83 -7.21 -10.83 7.86
C LYS A 83 -6.12 -11.02 6.80
N SER A 84 -6.36 -11.89 5.81
CA SER A 84 -5.42 -12.09 4.70
C SER A 84 -5.23 -10.82 3.89
N TYR A 85 -6.31 -10.15 3.53
CA TYR A 85 -6.28 -8.89 2.77
C TYR A 85 -5.62 -7.75 3.57
N ALA A 86 -5.95 -7.62 4.86
CA ALA A 86 -5.31 -6.64 5.74
C ALA A 86 -3.78 -6.86 5.82
N ARG A 87 -3.35 -8.13 5.86
CA ARG A 87 -1.93 -8.48 5.85
C ARG A 87 -1.25 -8.09 4.55
N GLU A 88 -1.88 -8.35 3.41
CA GLU A 88 -1.35 -7.94 2.09
C GLU A 88 -1.19 -6.42 1.99
N LEU A 89 -2.18 -5.66 2.46
CA LEU A 89 -2.12 -4.20 2.51
C LEU A 89 -1.01 -3.70 3.44
N ALA A 90 -0.82 -4.34 4.59
CA ALA A 90 0.27 -4.01 5.52
C ALA A 90 1.66 -4.27 4.90
N GLU A 91 1.83 -5.39 4.19
CA GLU A 91 3.07 -5.73 3.47
C GLU A 91 3.35 -4.73 2.32
N GLU A 92 2.30 -4.28 1.63
CA GLU A 92 2.42 -3.24 0.60
C GLU A 92 2.84 -1.91 1.21
N LEU A 93 2.20 -1.49 2.31
CA LEU A 93 2.55 -0.27 3.04
C LEU A 93 3.99 -0.31 3.54
N GLU A 94 4.46 -1.45 4.07
CA GLU A 94 5.84 -1.63 4.49
C GLU A 94 6.80 -1.48 3.31
N SER A 95 6.47 -2.04 2.16
CA SER A 95 7.27 -1.93 0.93
C SER A 95 7.37 -0.48 0.45
N ILE A 96 6.26 0.26 0.46
CA ILE A 96 6.23 1.69 0.12
C ILE A 96 7.10 2.49 1.07
N ASN A 97 6.93 2.31 2.39
CA ASN A 97 7.71 3.01 3.41
C ASN A 97 9.22 2.73 3.28
N ARG A 98 9.59 1.48 2.96
CA ARG A 98 10.98 1.11 2.73
C ARG A 98 11.56 1.80 1.49
N ILE A 99 10.80 1.89 0.38
CA ILE A 99 11.23 2.62 -0.82
C ILE A 99 11.44 4.09 -0.50
N ILE A 100 10.56 4.72 0.28
CA ILE A 100 10.68 6.12 0.71
C ILE A 100 11.94 6.31 1.56
N ALA A 101 12.22 5.39 2.48
CA ALA A 101 13.45 5.41 3.28
C ALA A 101 14.71 5.30 2.40
N CYS A 102 14.71 4.41 1.40
CA CYS A 102 15.80 4.27 0.44
C CYS A 102 15.97 5.53 -0.42
N TYR A 103 14.87 6.11 -0.92
CA TYR A 103 14.87 7.36 -1.66
C TYR A 103 15.49 8.52 -0.84
N ASN A 104 15.16 8.62 0.44
CA ASN A 104 15.74 9.63 1.33
C ASN A 104 17.24 9.43 1.59
N ASN A 105 17.78 8.24 1.32
CA ASN A 105 19.20 7.92 1.44
C ASN A 105 20.02 8.17 0.17
N LEU A 106 19.39 8.52 -0.95
CA LEU A 106 20.06 8.85 -2.20
C LEU A 106 21.01 10.03 -2.04
N GLN A 107 21.97 10.14 -2.95
CA GLN A 107 22.80 11.34 -3.09
C GLN A 107 21.94 12.52 -3.53
N GLN A 108 22.31 13.74 -3.13
CA GLN A 108 21.53 14.94 -3.43
C GLN A 108 21.28 15.13 -4.93
N LYS A 109 22.27 14.84 -5.78
CA LYS A 109 22.15 14.94 -7.24
C LYS A 109 21.15 13.91 -7.81
N GLU A 110 21.16 12.69 -7.29
CA GLU A 110 20.22 11.63 -7.69
C GLU A 110 18.79 12.00 -7.28
N LYS A 111 18.63 12.50 -6.04
CA LYS A 111 17.35 12.95 -5.51
C LYS A 111 16.81 14.13 -6.31
N LEU A 112 17.62 15.15 -6.60
CA LEU A 112 17.23 16.28 -7.43
C LEU A 112 16.67 15.82 -8.79
N VAL A 113 17.37 14.90 -9.47
CA VAL A 113 16.93 14.41 -10.77
C VAL A 113 15.59 13.68 -10.67
N LEU A 114 15.39 12.83 -9.65
CA LEU A 114 14.11 12.13 -9.46
C LEU A 114 12.98 13.11 -9.09
N ASP A 115 13.26 14.13 -8.27
CA ASP A 115 12.29 15.16 -7.88
C ASP A 115 11.80 15.93 -9.10
N MET A 116 12.72 16.40 -9.94
CA MET A 116 12.39 17.15 -11.15
C MET A 116 11.62 16.30 -12.17
N LEU A 117 11.99 15.04 -12.33
CA LEU A 117 11.36 14.16 -13.33
C LEU A 117 10.01 13.59 -12.89
N TYR A 118 9.73 13.49 -11.57
CA TYR A 118 8.58 12.70 -11.08
C TYR A 118 7.69 13.39 -10.06
N ILE A 119 8.21 14.37 -9.30
CA ILE A 119 7.47 14.99 -8.20
C ILE A 119 7.04 16.41 -8.56
N GLN A 120 7.97 17.26 -8.99
CA GLN A 120 7.70 18.67 -9.21
C GLN A 120 7.12 18.94 -10.60
N HIS A 121 7.54 18.20 -11.60
CA HIS A 121 7.17 18.40 -12.99
C HIS A 121 6.78 17.09 -13.68
N ASN A 122 6.18 17.20 -14.87
CA ASN A 122 6.06 16.04 -15.72
C ASN A 122 7.42 15.66 -16.33
N PHE A 123 7.55 14.43 -16.81
CA PHE A 123 8.82 13.88 -17.29
C PHE A 123 9.48 14.69 -18.43
N LYS A 124 8.67 15.33 -19.31
CA LYS A 124 9.18 16.12 -20.43
C LYS A 124 9.69 17.48 -19.95
N GLU A 125 8.91 18.17 -19.14
CA GLU A 125 9.29 19.47 -18.55
C GLU A 125 10.48 19.33 -17.61
N GLY A 126 10.50 18.33 -16.75
CA GLY A 126 11.60 18.06 -15.83
C GLY A 126 12.95 17.91 -16.55
N LYS A 127 12.99 17.28 -17.74
CA LYS A 127 14.21 17.19 -18.53
C LYS A 127 14.69 18.57 -19.03
N ILE A 128 13.78 19.42 -19.47
CA ILE A 128 14.10 20.76 -19.97
C ILE A 128 14.63 21.62 -18.83
N ILE A 129 14.03 21.57 -17.66
CA ILE A 129 14.46 22.33 -16.48
C ILE A 129 15.84 21.87 -16.00
N LEU A 130 16.07 20.55 -15.94
CA LEU A 130 17.37 19.99 -15.57
C LEU A 130 18.50 20.46 -16.49
N ASP A 131 18.23 20.55 -17.78
CA ASP A 131 19.21 21.06 -18.75
C ASP A 131 19.46 22.58 -18.60
N LYS A 132 18.39 23.38 -18.52
CA LYS A 132 18.49 24.86 -18.50
C LYS A 132 18.91 25.43 -17.15
N GLU A 133 18.37 24.94 -16.05
CA GLU A 133 18.56 25.53 -14.73
C GLU A 133 19.66 24.85 -13.92
N HIS A 134 19.83 23.55 -14.12
CA HIS A 134 20.80 22.76 -13.35
C HIS A 134 22.03 22.32 -14.14
N ASN A 135 22.13 22.70 -15.42
CA ASN A 135 23.22 22.29 -16.32
C ASN A 135 23.44 20.78 -16.37
N ILE A 136 22.35 20.02 -16.36
CA ILE A 136 22.35 18.57 -16.43
C ILE A 136 21.71 18.15 -17.76
N PRO A 137 22.50 17.84 -18.81
CA PRO A 137 22.00 17.43 -20.11
C PRO A 137 21.09 16.21 -20.01
N GLU A 138 20.08 16.10 -20.89
CA GLU A 138 19.09 15.02 -20.88
C GLU A 138 19.72 13.62 -20.77
N ARG A 139 20.75 13.35 -21.56
CA ARG A 139 21.45 12.03 -21.53
C ARG A 139 22.05 11.74 -20.15
N THR A 140 22.59 12.76 -19.50
CA THR A 140 23.15 12.64 -18.14
C THR A 140 22.06 12.44 -17.11
N ALA A 141 20.94 13.20 -17.22
CA ALA A 141 19.78 13.06 -16.35
C ALA A 141 19.20 11.65 -16.41
N LEU A 142 19.04 11.08 -17.60
CA LEU A 142 18.56 9.70 -17.78
C LEU A 142 19.51 8.65 -17.19
N ARG A 143 20.84 8.86 -17.30
CA ARG A 143 21.83 7.98 -16.66
C ARG A 143 21.74 8.04 -15.14
N ILE A 144 21.68 9.26 -14.57
CA ILE A 144 21.54 9.45 -13.12
C ILE A 144 20.24 8.82 -12.62
N ARG A 145 19.12 9.06 -13.32
CA ARG A 145 17.82 8.43 -13.02
C ARG A 145 17.93 6.90 -12.93
N LYS A 146 18.56 6.26 -13.92
CA LYS A 146 18.76 4.81 -13.94
C LYS A 146 19.57 4.36 -12.72
N THR A 147 20.69 5.01 -12.46
CA THR A 147 21.55 4.71 -11.31
C THR A 147 20.81 4.91 -9.98
N ALA A 148 20.03 5.98 -9.84
CA ALA A 148 19.23 6.25 -8.64
C ALA A 148 18.21 5.15 -8.36
N ILE A 149 17.46 4.71 -9.37
CA ILE A 149 16.49 3.61 -9.24
C ILE A 149 17.22 2.29 -8.88
N ASP A 150 18.35 2.00 -9.49
CA ASP A 150 19.14 0.81 -9.20
C ASP A 150 19.72 0.86 -7.75
N ASN A 151 20.10 2.05 -7.26
CA ASN A 151 20.54 2.26 -5.88
C ASN A 151 19.40 2.09 -4.88
N ILE A 152 18.18 2.56 -5.18
CA ILE A 152 16.99 2.30 -4.35
C ILE A 152 16.76 0.80 -4.24
N LEU A 153 16.77 0.06 -5.35
CA LEU A 153 16.58 -1.39 -5.32
C LEU A 153 17.67 -2.12 -4.53
N LYS A 154 18.94 -1.73 -4.67
CA LYS A 154 20.03 -2.29 -3.88
C LYS A 154 19.82 -2.08 -2.38
N MET A 155 19.43 -0.87 -1.97
CA MET A 155 19.14 -0.56 -0.57
C MET A 155 17.87 -1.28 -0.09
N TYR A 156 16.85 -1.40 -0.93
CA TYR A 156 15.61 -2.10 -0.62
C TYR A 156 15.86 -3.57 -0.26
N TYR A 157 16.70 -4.26 -1.01
CA TYR A 157 17.07 -5.66 -0.76
C TYR A 157 18.24 -5.83 0.21
N SER A 158 18.77 -4.75 0.77
CA SER A 158 19.82 -4.84 1.78
C SER A 158 19.29 -5.43 3.10
N PRO A 159 20.16 -6.04 3.94
CA PRO A 159 19.75 -6.56 5.24
C PRO A 159 19.42 -5.46 6.27
N SER A 160 19.66 -4.18 5.95
CA SER A 160 19.40 -3.06 6.85
C SER A 160 17.92 -2.96 7.21
N SER A 161 17.61 -2.68 8.47
CA SER A 161 16.25 -2.44 8.92
C SER A 161 15.70 -1.11 8.39
N ASN A 162 14.38 -0.97 8.32
CA ASN A 162 13.74 0.30 7.94
C ASN A 162 14.18 1.44 8.85
N LEU A 163 14.32 1.17 10.15
CA LEU A 163 14.76 2.16 11.14
C LEU A 163 16.19 2.67 10.87
N GLU A 164 17.11 1.78 10.50
CA GLU A 164 18.48 2.14 10.13
C GLU A 164 18.52 3.00 8.88
N LEU A 165 17.73 2.64 7.86
CA LEU A 165 17.60 3.43 6.63
C LEU A 165 17.06 4.83 6.93
N TYR A 166 16.04 4.96 7.79
CA TYR A 166 15.50 6.26 8.20
C TYR A 166 16.54 7.12 8.96
N LYS A 167 17.27 6.53 9.92
CA LYS A 167 18.32 7.22 10.68
C LYS A 167 19.44 7.73 9.76
N THR A 168 19.88 6.90 8.82
CA THR A 168 20.95 7.26 7.86
C THR A 168 20.51 8.40 6.95
N GLY A 169 19.27 8.36 6.42
CA GLY A 169 18.72 9.41 5.57
C GLY A 169 18.57 10.73 6.30
N ARG A 170 18.13 10.72 7.57
CA ARG A 170 17.98 11.93 8.38
C ARG A 170 19.32 12.60 8.65
N ASN A 171 20.35 11.82 8.96
CA ASN A 171 21.69 12.35 9.22
C ASN A 171 22.33 12.99 7.98
N LYS A 172 22.10 12.45 6.79
CA LYS A 172 22.57 13.05 5.54
C LYS A 172 21.90 14.39 5.26
N ASN A 173 20.58 14.49 5.47
CA ASN A 173 19.85 15.74 5.23
C ASN A 173 20.21 16.86 6.24
N ASN A 174 20.60 16.52 7.47
CA ASN A 174 21.05 17.51 8.47
C ASN A 174 22.49 18.04 8.25
N LYS A 175 23.31 17.34 7.47
CA LYS A 175 24.69 17.80 7.16
C LYS A 175 24.75 18.91 6.10
N TYR A 176 23.62 19.20 5.44
CA TYR A 176 23.52 20.16 4.34
C TYR A 176 22.54 21.32 4.64
N ARG A 177 22.17 21.51 5.91
CA ARG A 177 21.56 22.72 6.46
C ARG A 177 22.60 23.54 7.20
#